data_f2fa77df6e336a1ab57eb35c62fa1ae7
#
_entry.id   f2fa77df6e336a1ab57eb35c62fa1ae7
#
_cell.length_a   1.000
_cell.length_b   1.000
_cell.length_c   1.000
_cell.angle_alpha   90.00
_cell.angle_beta   90.00
_cell.angle_gamma   90.00
#
_symmetry.space_group_name_H-M   'P 1'
#
loop_
_entity.id
_entity.type
_entity.pdbx_description
1 polymer ?
#
loop_
_entity_poly.entity_id
_entity_poly.type
_entity_poly.pdbx_seq_one_letter_code
_entity_poly.pdbx_strand_id
1 'polypeptide(L)'
;LGGIKEYSINEACKTLIDVVGGGDSIKLEKRHEVKYAFPTYQKSVDILGYKEKTSLSEGLTIMWDWAQKQPNRERFVWDEYELEKGIYSFWKKE
;
A
#
# COMPACT_ATOMS: atom_id res chain seq x y z
N LEU A 1 -3.96 15.15 -3.93
CA LEU A 1 -2.52 15.37 -4.16
C LEU A 1 -1.85 14.08 -4.54
N GLY A 2 -1.24 14.01 -5.71
CA GLY A 2 -0.46 12.85 -6.14
C GLY A 2 1.00 12.94 -5.72
N GLY A 3 1.62 11.80 -5.47
CA GLY A 3 3.06 11.74 -5.23
C GLY A 3 3.86 12.11 -6.47
N ILE A 4 5.02 12.70 -6.29
CA ILE A 4 5.88 13.14 -7.41
C ILE A 4 6.68 11.98 -7.98
N LYS A 5 7.19 11.10 -7.12
CA LYS A 5 8.00 9.96 -7.52
C LYS A 5 7.16 8.70 -7.70
N GLU A 6 7.36 8.01 -8.82
CA GLU A 6 6.75 6.73 -9.11
C GLU A 6 7.57 5.58 -8.53
N TYR A 7 6.89 4.60 -7.92
CA TYR A 7 7.50 3.38 -7.41
C TYR A 7 6.77 2.15 -7.95
N SER A 8 7.50 1.10 -8.29
CA SER A 8 6.89 -0.20 -8.55
C SER A 8 6.55 -0.91 -7.24
N ILE A 9 5.63 -1.88 -7.31
CA ILE A 9 5.30 -2.71 -6.13
C ILE A 9 6.51 -3.53 -5.68
N ASN A 10 7.34 -3.98 -6.62
CA ASN A 10 8.58 -4.68 -6.29
C ASN A 10 9.57 -3.79 -5.52
N GLU A 11 9.73 -2.54 -5.92
CA GLU A 11 10.56 -1.55 -5.21
C GLU A 11 10.01 -1.27 -3.81
N ALA A 12 8.70 -1.08 -3.69
CA ALA A 12 8.05 -0.85 -2.40
C ALA A 12 8.22 -2.05 -1.46
N CYS A 13 8.07 -3.25 -1.97
CA CYS A 13 8.26 -4.48 -1.21
C CYS A 13 9.69 -4.65 -0.70
N LYS A 14 10.67 -4.40 -1.55
CA LYS A 14 12.09 -4.43 -1.18
C LYS A 14 12.43 -3.40 -0.12
N THR A 15 11.93 -2.18 -0.27
CA THR A 15 12.14 -1.11 0.71
C THR A 15 11.51 -1.48 2.06
N LEU A 16 10.33 -2.08 2.06
CA LEU A 16 9.67 -2.54 3.27
C LEU A 16 10.48 -3.64 3.99
N ILE A 17 11.02 -4.59 3.25
CA ILE A 17 11.87 -5.65 3.81
C ILE A 17 13.10 -5.04 4.48
N ASP A 18 13.75 -4.08 3.85
CA ASP A 18 14.92 -3.37 4.40
C ASP A 18 14.54 -2.60 5.68
N VAL A 19 13.41 -1.92 5.70
CA VAL A 19 12.92 -1.15 6.87
C VAL A 19 12.59 -2.07 8.05
N VAL A 20 11.90 -3.17 7.79
CA VAL A 20 11.51 -4.16 8.82
C VAL A 20 12.72 -4.93 9.35
N GLY A 21 13.76 -5.08 8.55
CA GLY A 21 14.99 -5.78 8.90
C GLY A 21 14.99 -7.26 8.56
N GLY A 22 14.13 -7.69 7.66
CA GLY A 22 14.10 -9.06 7.18
C GLY A 22 12.72 -9.49 6.67
N GLY A 23 12.64 -10.72 6.21
CA GLY A 23 11.43 -11.29 5.64
C GLY A 23 11.57 -11.52 4.14
N ASP A 24 10.58 -12.19 3.58
CA ASP A 24 10.51 -12.50 2.16
C ASP A 24 9.22 -12.00 1.55
N SER A 25 9.28 -11.69 0.27
CA SER A 25 8.09 -11.36 -0.51
C SER A 25 7.57 -12.60 -1.25
N ILE A 26 6.26 -12.77 -1.23
CA ILE A 26 5.59 -13.84 -1.97
C ILE A 26 4.75 -13.21 -3.07
N LYS A 27 4.96 -13.66 -4.30
CA LYS A 27 4.15 -13.22 -5.44
C LYS A 27 2.93 -14.13 -5.56
N LEU A 28 1.77 -13.56 -5.33
CA LEU A 28 0.50 -14.24 -5.49
C LEU A 28 0.01 -14.18 -6.94
N GLU A 29 -1.06 -14.93 -7.22
CA GLU A 29 -1.72 -14.89 -8.52
C GLU A 29 -2.26 -13.49 -8.84
N LYS A 30 -2.33 -13.22 -10.15
CA LYS A 30 -2.86 -11.96 -10.66
C LYS A 30 -4.31 -11.74 -10.20
N ARG A 31 -4.57 -10.56 -9.70
CA ARG A 31 -5.90 -10.12 -9.27
C ARG A 31 -6.51 -9.12 -10.24
N HIS A 32 -7.75 -8.72 -9.99
CA HIS A 32 -8.45 -7.66 -10.71
C HIS A 32 -7.94 -6.28 -10.27
N GLU A 33 -6.70 -5.98 -10.58
CA GLU A 33 -6.03 -4.75 -10.19
C GLU A 33 -5.52 -4.00 -11.42
N VAL A 34 -5.44 -2.69 -11.28
CA VAL A 34 -4.87 -1.81 -12.31
C VAL A 34 -3.37 -2.04 -12.38
N LYS A 35 -2.85 -2.22 -13.60
CA LYS A 35 -1.42 -2.46 -13.81
C LYS A 35 -0.58 -1.21 -13.51
N TYR A 36 -1.07 -0.05 -13.92
CA TYR A 36 -0.44 1.24 -13.69
C TYR A 36 -1.44 2.18 -13.01
N ALA A 37 -1.09 2.68 -11.84
CA ALA A 37 -1.89 3.64 -11.10
C ALA A 37 -0.96 4.71 -10.54
N PHE A 38 -0.70 5.72 -11.37
CA PHE A 38 0.12 6.85 -10.96
C PHE A 38 -0.60 8.16 -11.32
N PRO A 39 -0.96 8.98 -10.33
CA PRO A 39 -1.66 10.23 -10.56
C PRO A 39 -0.74 11.31 -11.09
N THR A 40 -1.31 12.29 -11.78
CA THR A 40 -0.57 13.51 -12.14
C THR A 40 -0.42 14.42 -10.93
N TYR A 41 0.69 15.11 -10.83
CA TYR A 41 1.01 15.98 -9.69
C TYR A 41 1.23 17.44 -10.10
N GLN A 42 1.32 17.74 -11.40
CA GLN A 42 1.74 19.05 -11.89
C GLN A 42 0.86 20.18 -11.37
N LYS A 43 -0.44 19.99 -11.31
CA LYS A 43 -1.37 20.99 -10.81
C LYS A 43 -1.14 21.34 -9.34
N SER A 44 -0.85 20.36 -8.51
CA SER A 44 -0.55 20.59 -7.08
C SER A 44 0.78 21.32 -6.89
N VAL A 45 1.78 21.03 -7.72
CA VAL A 45 3.05 21.74 -7.70
C VAL A 45 2.86 23.20 -8.13
N ASP A 46 2.16 23.44 -9.24
CA ASP A 46 2.01 24.76 -9.85
C ASP A 46 1.12 25.69 -9.01
N ILE A 47 0.00 25.19 -8.48
CA ILE A 47 -1.00 26.00 -7.78
C ILE A 47 -0.73 26.06 -6.27
N LEU A 48 -0.39 24.93 -5.65
CA LEU A 48 -0.24 24.84 -4.20
C LEU A 48 1.23 24.88 -3.73
N GLY A 49 2.18 24.87 -4.65
CA GLY A 49 3.60 24.79 -4.30
C GLY A 49 3.98 23.49 -3.60
N TYR A 50 3.25 22.41 -3.90
CA TYR A 50 3.47 21.11 -3.26
C TYR A 50 4.89 20.58 -3.50
N LYS A 51 5.49 20.06 -2.44
CA LYS A 51 6.78 19.37 -2.48
C LYS A 51 6.68 18.07 -1.71
N GLU A 52 7.28 17.01 -2.23
CA GLU A 52 7.47 15.80 -1.44
C GLU A 52 8.48 16.05 -0.32
N LYS A 53 8.07 15.72 0.91
CA LYS A 53 8.90 15.90 2.10
C LYS A 53 9.40 14.58 2.67
N THR A 54 8.77 13.47 2.30
CA THR A 54 9.03 12.16 2.87
C THR A 54 9.28 11.16 1.76
N SER A 55 10.44 10.51 1.78
CA SER A 55 10.74 9.40 0.87
C SER A 55 9.94 8.15 1.24
N LEU A 56 9.87 7.18 0.34
CA LEU A 56 9.23 5.90 0.61
C LEU A 56 9.87 5.19 1.82
N SER A 57 11.18 5.15 1.88
CA SER A 57 11.93 4.55 2.98
C SER A 57 11.64 5.22 4.32
N GLU A 58 11.66 6.55 4.37
CA GLU A 58 11.34 7.32 5.57
C GLU A 58 9.89 7.10 6.01
N GLY A 59 8.96 7.15 5.07
CA GLY A 59 7.54 6.92 5.35
C GLY A 59 7.25 5.53 5.89
N LEU A 60 7.84 4.51 5.30
CA LEU A 60 7.71 3.12 5.77
C LEU A 60 8.36 2.93 7.15
N THR A 61 9.47 3.60 7.43
CA THR A 61 10.10 3.57 8.75
C THR A 61 9.17 4.15 9.82
N ILE A 62 8.57 5.30 9.57
CA ILE A 62 7.61 5.93 10.47
C ILE A 62 6.39 5.02 10.69
N MET A 63 5.84 4.45 9.63
CA MET A 63 4.71 3.53 9.72
C MET A 63 5.05 2.27 10.50
N TRP A 64 6.22 1.70 10.30
CA TRP A 64 6.67 0.51 11.01
C TRP A 64 6.84 0.77 12.50
N ASP A 65 7.46 1.87 12.88
CA ASP A 65 7.59 2.27 14.28
C ASP A 65 6.23 2.43 14.96
N TRP A 66 5.28 3.03 14.25
CA TRP A 66 3.91 3.16 14.73
C TRP A 66 3.22 1.80 14.88
N ALA A 67 3.34 0.95 13.86
CA ALA A 67 2.69 -0.36 13.82
C ALA A 67 3.16 -1.28 14.96
N GLN A 68 4.43 -1.25 15.29
CA GLN A 68 5.00 -2.05 16.40
C GLN A 68 4.41 -1.70 17.76
N LYS A 69 3.93 -0.47 17.92
CA LYS A 69 3.31 0.02 19.17
C LYS A 69 1.82 -0.26 19.26
N GLN A 70 1.20 -0.76 18.18
CA GLN A 70 -0.22 -1.04 18.15
C GLN A 70 -0.53 -2.47 18.60
N PRO A 71 -1.67 -2.70 19.29
CA PRO A 71 -2.10 -4.05 19.62
C PRO A 71 -2.52 -4.83 18.38
N ASN A 72 -2.44 -6.15 18.45
CA ASN A 72 -2.98 -7.01 17.42
C ASN A 72 -4.50 -6.86 17.35
N ARG A 73 -5.03 -6.83 16.14
CA ARG A 73 -6.47 -6.78 15.89
C ARG A 73 -6.97 -8.12 15.40
N GLU A 74 -8.18 -8.47 15.82
CA GLU A 74 -8.87 -9.61 15.25
C GLU A 74 -9.27 -9.33 13.80
N ARG A 75 -9.26 -10.38 13.00
CA ARG A 75 -9.70 -10.30 11.60
C ARG A 75 -11.19 -10.03 11.55
N PHE A 76 -11.58 -8.98 10.88
CA PHE A 76 -12.97 -8.74 10.54
C PHE A 76 -13.40 -9.59 9.35
N VAL A 77 -14.51 -10.30 9.49
CA VAL A 77 -15.11 -11.09 8.40
C VAL A 77 -16.43 -10.44 8.03
N TRP A 78 -16.59 -10.12 6.76
CA TRP A 78 -17.82 -9.55 6.25
C TRP A 78 -18.95 -10.58 6.24
N ASP A 79 -20.11 -10.22 6.78
CA ASP A 79 -21.29 -11.10 6.77
C ASP A 79 -22.01 -11.04 5.42
N GLU A 80 -22.07 -9.87 4.82
CA GLU A 80 -22.74 -9.63 3.54
C GLU A 80 -21.85 -8.85 2.59
N TYR A 81 -22.02 -9.11 1.29
CA TYR A 81 -21.31 -8.43 0.21
C TYR A 81 -22.34 -7.82 -0.74
N GLU A 82 -22.16 -6.57 -1.13
CA GLU A 82 -23.00 -5.92 -2.14
C GLU A 82 -22.97 -6.66 -3.49
N LEU A 83 -21.78 -7.12 -3.88
CA LEU A 83 -21.55 -7.87 -5.11
C LEU A 83 -20.70 -9.10 -4.81
N GLU A 84 -21.24 -10.27 -5.14
CA GLU A 84 -20.51 -11.54 -4.94
C GLU A 84 -19.56 -11.86 -6.09
N LYS A 85 -19.78 -11.27 -7.26
CA LYS A 85 -18.94 -11.49 -8.44
C LYS A 85 -17.59 -10.80 -8.31
N GLY A 86 -16.52 -11.55 -8.50
CA GLY A 86 -15.16 -11.02 -8.46
C GLY A 86 -14.58 -10.82 -7.06
N ILE A 87 -15.25 -11.29 -6.03
CA ILE A 87 -14.75 -11.25 -4.66
C ILE A 87 -13.60 -12.27 -4.52
N TYR A 88 -12.51 -11.83 -3.90
CA TYR A 88 -11.40 -12.71 -3.61
C TYR A 88 -11.78 -13.77 -2.58
N SER A 89 -11.33 -15.00 -2.79
CA SER A 89 -11.67 -16.14 -1.93
C SER A 89 -11.37 -15.92 -0.45
N PHE A 90 -10.28 -15.20 -0.15
CA PHE A 90 -9.88 -14.92 1.23
C PHE A 90 -10.73 -13.84 1.92
N TRP A 91 -11.61 -13.14 1.20
CA TRP A 91 -12.60 -12.23 1.78
C TRP A 91 -13.87 -12.94 2.16
N LYS A 92 -14.13 -14.08 1.54
CA LYS A 92 -15.35 -14.84 1.79
C LYS A 92 -15.29 -15.51 3.17
N LYS A 93 -16.45 -15.60 3.78
CA LYS A 93 -16.65 -16.37 5.00
C LYS A 93 -16.49 -17.86 4.68
N GLU A 94 -15.73 -18.57 5.48
CA GLU A 94 -15.58 -20.02 5.36
C GLU A 94 -16.87 -20.74 5.71
#